data_5e9f196346416d0142c4cdec3abce99d
#
_entry.id   5e9f196346416d0142c4cdec3abce99d
#
_cell.length_a   1.000
_cell.length_b   1.000
_cell.length_c   1.000
_cell.angle_alpha   90.00
_cell.angle_beta   90.00
_cell.angle_gamma   90.00
#
_symmetry.space_group_name_H-M   'P 1'
#
loop_
_entity.id
_entity.type
_entity.pdbx_description
1 polymer ?
#
loop_
_entity_poly.entity_id
_entity_poly.type
_entity_poly.pdbx_seq_one_letter_code
_entity_poly.pdbx_strand_id
1 'polypeptide(L)'
;AAVFNSPTRISGWEGDFNETIAPGAFARSLNEKMPALMFEHGKHPLIGTMPLGVITSAREDTNGLYIEARLSDNWLIQPVRDAVRDKAITGMSFRFSVPDGGDTWVRSKGKLPERTLTDVTVAELGPVVFPAYTPTTASVRSLLDELGEELTGRSDTRSTDGGNDEEEKINSRIRSRIFAWNTRKMVP
;
A
#
# COMPACT_ATOMS: atom_id res chain seq x y z
N ALA A 1 -3.44 -1.98 -1.66
CA ALA A 1 -3.67 -2.73 -0.41
C ALA A 1 -4.81 -3.75 -0.55
N ALA A 2 -5.84 -3.46 -1.31
CA ALA A 2 -6.94 -4.37 -1.64
C ALA A 2 -7.22 -4.31 -3.13
N VAL A 3 -7.81 -5.38 -3.70
CA VAL A 3 -8.15 -5.46 -5.14
C VAL A 3 -9.66 -5.65 -5.28
N PHE A 4 -10.30 -4.84 -6.14
CA PHE A 4 -11.72 -4.91 -6.40
C PHE A 4 -12.08 -6.08 -7.31
N ASN A 5 -13.31 -6.55 -7.18
CA ASN A 5 -13.93 -7.55 -8.04
C ASN A 5 -13.11 -8.87 -8.17
N SER A 6 -12.22 -9.14 -7.23
CA SER A 6 -11.42 -10.37 -7.18
C SER A 6 -11.94 -11.29 -6.08
N PRO A 7 -12.66 -12.38 -6.42
CA PRO A 7 -13.16 -13.32 -5.43
C PRO A 7 -12.02 -14.00 -4.68
N THR A 8 -12.10 -13.99 -3.36
CA THR A 8 -11.15 -14.66 -2.47
C THR A 8 -11.91 -15.64 -1.58
N ARG A 9 -11.45 -16.89 -1.53
CA ARG A 9 -12.04 -17.87 -0.62
C ARG A 9 -11.62 -17.57 0.81
N ILE A 10 -12.59 -17.37 1.64
CA ILE A 10 -12.44 -17.18 3.09
C ILE A 10 -12.92 -18.44 3.78
N SER A 11 -12.10 -18.96 4.68
CA SER A 11 -12.44 -20.10 5.54
C SER A 11 -12.48 -19.63 6.98
N GLY A 12 -13.62 -19.69 7.61
CA GLY A 12 -13.82 -19.23 8.98
C GLY A 12 -14.69 -20.19 9.78
N TRP A 13 -14.96 -19.85 11.02
CA TRP A 13 -15.84 -20.63 11.92
C TRP A 13 -17.30 -20.69 11.41
N GLU A 14 -17.74 -19.72 10.59
CA GLU A 14 -19.06 -19.71 9.95
C GLU A 14 -19.13 -20.57 8.69
N GLY A 15 -18.03 -21.19 8.28
CA GLY A 15 -17.88 -21.99 7.08
C GLY A 15 -17.08 -21.27 5.99
N ASP A 16 -17.02 -21.91 4.84
CA ASP A 16 -16.32 -21.38 3.67
C ASP A 16 -17.25 -20.53 2.80
N PHE A 17 -16.74 -19.43 2.29
CA PHE A 17 -17.44 -18.56 1.33
C PHE A 17 -16.43 -17.83 0.43
N ASN A 18 -16.92 -17.32 -0.69
CA ASN A 18 -16.15 -16.42 -1.55
C ASN A 18 -16.48 -14.98 -1.18
N GLU A 19 -15.46 -14.17 -0.93
CA GLU A 19 -15.60 -12.74 -0.62
C GLU A 19 -15.04 -11.89 -1.75
N THR A 20 -15.78 -10.86 -2.12
CA THR A 20 -15.39 -9.88 -3.15
C THR A 20 -15.56 -8.48 -2.58
N ILE A 21 -14.65 -7.57 -2.90
CA ILE A 21 -14.73 -6.17 -2.51
C ILE A 21 -15.22 -5.37 -3.71
N ALA A 22 -16.31 -4.64 -3.53
CA ALA A 22 -16.84 -3.76 -4.56
C ALA A 22 -16.11 -2.41 -4.59
N PRO A 23 -15.99 -1.75 -5.76
CA PRO A 23 -15.59 -0.34 -5.82
C PRO A 23 -16.51 0.53 -4.94
N GLY A 24 -15.92 1.50 -4.23
CA GLY A 24 -16.62 2.35 -3.28
C GLY A 24 -16.62 1.84 -1.83
N ALA A 25 -16.24 0.59 -1.60
CA ALA A 25 -16.31 -0.04 -0.27
C ALA A 25 -15.48 0.67 0.82
N PHE A 26 -14.42 1.35 0.45
CA PHE A 26 -13.53 2.06 1.38
C PHE A 26 -13.81 3.56 1.49
N ALA A 27 -14.61 4.13 0.57
CA ALA A 27 -14.75 5.58 0.40
C ALA A 27 -15.19 6.30 1.69
N ARG A 28 -16.22 5.80 2.38
CA ARG A 28 -16.69 6.38 3.64
C ARG A 28 -15.61 6.33 4.71
N SER A 29 -15.03 5.15 4.94
CA SER A 29 -14.02 4.94 5.99
C SER A 29 -12.79 5.82 5.83
N LEU A 30 -12.29 5.97 4.60
CA LEU A 30 -11.12 6.81 4.31
C LEU A 30 -11.41 8.30 4.50
N ASN A 31 -12.65 8.75 4.24
CA ASN A 31 -13.07 10.12 4.50
C ASN A 31 -13.24 10.42 5.99
N GLU A 32 -13.68 9.43 6.77
CA GLU A 32 -13.88 9.60 8.22
C GLU A 32 -12.56 9.55 9.00
N LYS A 33 -11.71 8.57 8.69
CA LYS A 33 -10.46 8.37 9.44
C LYS A 33 -9.44 7.58 8.63
N MET A 34 -8.21 8.10 8.57
CA MET A 34 -7.08 7.36 8.02
C MET A 34 -6.75 6.15 8.90
N PRO A 35 -6.65 4.93 8.32
CA PRO A 35 -6.30 3.72 9.06
C PRO A 35 -4.84 3.75 9.56
N ALA A 36 -4.52 2.92 10.55
CA ALA A 36 -3.15 2.74 11.00
C ALA A 36 -2.35 1.88 10.01
N LEU A 37 -1.07 2.22 9.82
CA LEU A 37 -0.15 1.38 9.03
C LEU A 37 0.55 0.40 9.96
N MET A 38 0.26 -0.89 9.85
CA MET A 38 0.79 -1.92 10.74
C MET A 38 1.50 -3.04 9.98
N PHE A 39 2.45 -3.70 10.64
CA PHE A 39 3.04 -4.94 10.17
C PHE A 39 2.34 -6.14 10.81
N GLU A 40 1.99 -7.17 9.98
CA GLU A 40 1.38 -8.41 10.47
C GLU A 40 0.17 -8.16 11.38
N HIS A 41 -0.67 -7.16 11.06
CA HIS A 41 -1.84 -6.82 11.86
C HIS A 41 -1.51 -6.47 13.33
N GLY A 42 -0.31 -5.98 13.59
CA GLY A 42 0.15 -5.69 14.95
C GLY A 42 0.51 -6.92 15.77
N LYS A 43 0.69 -8.09 15.14
CA LYS A 43 0.99 -9.36 15.83
C LYS A 43 2.48 -9.67 15.93
N HIS A 44 3.35 -8.87 15.30
CA HIS A 44 4.79 -9.11 15.36
C HIS A 44 5.33 -8.93 16.79
N PRO A 45 6.12 -9.89 17.34
CA PRO A 45 6.49 -9.91 18.76
C PRO A 45 7.23 -8.66 19.27
N LEU A 46 8.05 -8.02 18.41
CA LEU A 46 8.83 -6.85 18.78
C LEU A 46 8.14 -5.52 18.40
N ILE A 47 7.52 -5.45 17.22
CA ILE A 47 6.86 -4.24 16.72
C ILE A 47 5.50 -4.06 17.39
N GLY A 48 4.76 -5.16 17.58
CA GLY A 48 3.42 -5.14 18.15
C GLY A 48 2.48 -4.22 17.38
N THR A 49 1.70 -3.46 18.13
CA THR A 49 0.71 -2.49 17.59
C THR A 49 1.32 -1.10 17.30
N MET A 50 2.65 -0.96 17.34
CA MET A 50 3.29 0.30 16.96
C MET A 50 3.13 0.52 15.46
N PRO A 51 2.62 1.67 15.00
CA PRO A 51 2.51 1.96 13.59
C PRO A 51 3.88 2.00 12.91
N LEU A 52 3.97 1.45 11.70
CA LEU A 52 5.19 1.48 10.89
C LEU A 52 5.58 2.90 10.44
N GLY A 53 4.62 3.81 10.42
CA GLY A 53 4.78 5.17 9.94
C GLY A 53 3.43 5.83 9.71
N VAL A 54 3.39 6.77 8.77
CA VAL A 54 2.19 7.56 8.47
C VAL A 54 1.76 7.32 7.03
N ILE A 55 0.47 7.00 6.82
CA ILE A 55 -0.14 6.96 5.50
C ILE A 55 -0.26 8.41 5.01
N THR A 56 0.37 8.73 3.89
CA THR A 56 0.39 10.06 3.28
C THR A 56 -0.71 10.24 2.23
N SER A 57 -1.15 9.13 1.63
CA SER A 57 -2.25 9.11 0.67
C SER A 57 -2.97 7.76 0.74
N ALA A 58 -4.28 7.78 0.71
CA ALA A 58 -5.11 6.59 0.54
C ALA A 58 -6.29 6.95 -0.35
N ARG A 59 -6.50 6.16 -1.41
CA ARG A 59 -7.60 6.37 -2.35
C ARG A 59 -8.00 5.06 -3.01
N GLU A 60 -9.22 5.02 -3.47
CA GLU A 60 -9.65 4.00 -4.41
C GLU A 60 -9.25 4.40 -5.83
N ASP A 61 -8.80 3.45 -6.61
CA ASP A 61 -8.59 3.56 -8.05
C ASP A 61 -9.37 2.46 -8.80
N THR A 62 -9.14 2.30 -10.08
CA THR A 62 -9.82 1.27 -10.90
C THR A 62 -9.49 -0.16 -10.48
N ASN A 63 -8.37 -0.37 -9.80
CA ASN A 63 -7.88 -1.69 -9.39
C ASN A 63 -8.25 -2.03 -7.95
N GLY A 64 -8.35 -1.02 -7.07
CA GLY A 64 -8.60 -1.27 -5.65
C GLY A 64 -8.21 -0.13 -4.73
N LEU A 65 -7.86 -0.48 -3.49
CA LEU A 65 -7.35 0.47 -2.49
C LEU A 65 -5.85 0.68 -2.69
N TYR A 66 -5.50 1.85 -3.18
CA TYR A 66 -4.13 2.34 -3.28
C TYR A 66 -3.74 3.13 -2.04
N ILE A 67 -2.52 2.93 -1.53
CA ILE A 67 -1.96 3.73 -0.45
C ILE A 67 -0.51 4.13 -0.73
N GLU A 68 -0.14 5.28 -0.21
CA GLU A 68 1.25 5.72 -0.04
C GLU A 68 1.50 5.99 1.45
N ALA A 69 2.68 5.63 1.91
CA ALA A 69 3.03 5.80 3.31
C ALA A 69 4.51 6.12 3.48
N ARG A 70 4.81 6.99 4.44
CA ARG A 70 6.17 7.25 4.89
C ARG A 70 6.45 6.41 6.12
N LEU A 71 7.38 5.47 6.00
CA LEU A 71 7.82 4.65 7.12
C LEU A 71 8.69 5.46 8.08
N SER A 72 8.58 5.14 9.37
CA SER A 72 9.42 5.73 10.41
C SER A 72 10.89 5.32 10.21
N ASP A 73 11.78 6.28 10.38
CA ASP A 73 13.23 6.06 10.23
C ASP A 73 13.85 5.72 11.59
N ASN A 74 13.74 4.46 12.00
CA ASN A 74 14.33 3.93 13.21
C ASN A 74 14.72 2.46 13.05
N TRP A 75 15.56 1.96 13.97
CA TRP A 75 16.12 0.61 13.92
C TRP A 75 15.07 -0.52 13.96
N LEU A 76 13.91 -0.27 14.56
CA LEU A 76 12.85 -1.28 14.72
C LEU A 76 12.04 -1.46 13.44
N ILE A 77 11.86 -0.40 12.67
CA ILE A 77 11.10 -0.42 11.40
C ILE A 77 12.00 -0.70 10.20
N GLN A 78 13.30 -0.42 10.30
CA GLN A 78 14.26 -0.66 9.24
C GLN A 78 14.21 -2.09 8.66
N PRO A 79 14.16 -3.18 9.45
CA PRO A 79 14.08 -4.54 8.92
C PRO A 79 12.83 -4.79 8.06
N VAL A 80 11.68 -4.21 8.42
CA VAL A 80 10.45 -4.34 7.62
C VAL A 80 10.60 -3.60 6.29
N ARG A 81 11.15 -2.38 6.31
CA ARG A 81 11.44 -1.61 5.10
C ARG A 81 12.37 -2.40 4.15
N ASP A 82 13.44 -2.96 4.70
CA ASP A 82 14.41 -3.72 3.93
C ASP A 82 13.78 -4.99 3.33
N ALA A 83 12.98 -5.73 4.11
CA ALA A 83 12.27 -6.91 3.63
C ALA A 83 11.27 -6.60 2.49
N VAL A 84 10.57 -5.46 2.54
CA VAL A 84 9.68 -5.03 1.45
C VAL A 84 10.50 -4.57 0.24
N ARG A 85 11.59 -3.81 0.42
CA ARG A 85 12.49 -3.39 -0.66
C ARG A 85 13.10 -4.59 -1.38
N ASP A 86 13.55 -5.58 -0.63
CA ASP A 86 14.19 -6.79 -1.15
C ASP A 86 13.16 -7.81 -1.68
N LYS A 87 11.86 -7.45 -1.68
CA LYS A 87 10.73 -8.28 -2.12
C LYS A 87 10.57 -9.58 -1.34
N ALA A 88 11.10 -9.67 -0.13
CA ALA A 88 10.83 -10.77 0.80
C ALA A 88 9.40 -10.67 1.36
N ILE A 89 8.85 -9.46 1.46
CA ILE A 89 7.44 -9.19 1.78
C ILE A 89 6.85 -8.44 0.60
N THR A 90 5.87 -9.03 -0.06
CA THR A 90 5.22 -8.47 -1.25
C THR A 90 3.71 -8.28 -1.07
N GLY A 91 3.13 -8.87 -0.03
CA GLY A 91 1.69 -8.83 0.23
C GLY A 91 1.27 -7.68 1.13
N MET A 92 0.02 -7.24 0.94
CA MET A 92 -0.67 -6.31 1.82
C MET A 92 -1.94 -6.96 2.35
N SER A 93 -2.30 -6.62 3.58
CA SER A 93 -3.57 -7.01 4.17
C SER A 93 -4.16 -5.84 4.94
N PHE A 94 -5.43 -5.95 5.30
CA PHE A 94 -6.14 -4.93 6.07
C PHE A 94 -7.12 -5.59 7.04
N ARG A 95 -7.43 -4.90 8.13
CA ARG A 95 -8.45 -5.30 9.09
C ARG A 95 -9.57 -4.29 9.07
N PHE A 96 -10.78 -4.81 9.02
CA PHE A 96 -11.98 -4.01 8.89
C PHE A 96 -13.13 -4.58 9.69
N SER A 97 -14.15 -3.78 9.89
CA SER A 97 -15.49 -4.20 10.29
C SER A 97 -16.48 -3.83 9.19
N VAL A 98 -17.58 -4.54 9.12
CA VAL A 98 -18.64 -4.28 8.17
C VAL A 98 -19.81 -3.64 8.95
N PRO A 99 -20.21 -2.41 8.63
CA PRO A 99 -21.39 -1.80 9.22
C PRO A 99 -22.67 -2.49 8.72
N ASP A 100 -23.79 -2.23 9.39
CA ASP A 100 -25.09 -2.76 8.99
C ASP A 100 -25.40 -2.36 7.54
N GLY A 101 -25.70 -3.36 6.70
CA GLY A 101 -25.95 -3.16 5.27
C GLY A 101 -24.70 -2.95 4.42
N GLY A 102 -23.48 -3.07 4.99
CA GLY A 102 -22.21 -2.90 4.27
C GLY A 102 -21.77 -4.11 3.46
N ASP A 103 -22.56 -5.20 3.45
CA ASP A 103 -22.33 -6.36 2.61
C ASP A 103 -23.63 -6.94 2.04
N THR A 104 -23.47 -7.76 1.02
CA THR A 104 -24.56 -8.54 0.42
C THR A 104 -24.15 -9.99 0.32
N TRP A 105 -25.12 -10.90 0.49
CA TRP A 105 -24.90 -12.35 0.43
C TRP A 105 -25.78 -12.99 -0.64
N VAL A 106 -25.15 -13.80 -1.49
CA VAL A 106 -25.84 -14.67 -2.45
C VAL A 106 -25.57 -16.13 -2.08
N ARG A 107 -26.65 -16.90 -1.92
CA ARG A 107 -26.57 -18.33 -1.61
C ARG A 107 -27.26 -19.14 -2.69
N SER A 108 -26.52 -20.04 -3.31
CA SER A 108 -27.01 -20.92 -4.38
C SER A 108 -26.80 -22.37 -3.98
N LYS A 109 -27.77 -23.23 -4.29
CA LYS A 109 -27.69 -24.67 -3.95
C LYS A 109 -26.46 -25.32 -4.61
N GLY A 110 -25.63 -25.96 -3.81
CA GLY A 110 -24.43 -26.68 -4.29
C GLY A 110 -23.21 -25.80 -4.61
N LYS A 111 -23.29 -24.49 -4.30
CA LYS A 111 -22.14 -23.55 -4.44
C LYS A 111 -21.76 -22.96 -3.09
N LEU A 112 -20.52 -22.49 -2.99
CA LEU A 112 -20.11 -21.68 -1.85
C LEU A 112 -20.94 -20.39 -1.81
N PRO A 113 -21.34 -19.90 -0.63
CA PRO A 113 -21.91 -18.56 -0.51
C PRO A 113 -20.96 -17.50 -1.07
N GLU A 114 -21.52 -16.47 -1.66
CA GLU A 114 -20.81 -15.33 -2.19
C GLU A 114 -21.13 -14.10 -1.34
N ARG A 115 -20.13 -13.46 -0.77
CA ARG A 115 -20.21 -12.22 -0.02
C ARG A 115 -19.63 -11.09 -0.84
N THR A 116 -20.33 -9.99 -0.96
CA THR A 116 -19.80 -8.76 -1.57
C THR A 116 -19.79 -7.67 -0.51
N LEU A 117 -18.57 -7.17 -0.22
CA LEU A 117 -18.38 -6.02 0.66
C LEU A 117 -18.61 -4.74 -0.15
N THR A 118 -19.56 -3.92 0.29
CA THR A 118 -19.95 -2.65 -0.36
C THR A 118 -19.62 -1.43 0.51
N ASP A 119 -19.48 -1.62 1.82
CA ASP A 119 -19.01 -0.60 2.76
C ASP A 119 -18.27 -1.27 3.92
N VAL A 120 -17.07 -0.77 4.22
CA VAL A 120 -16.23 -1.28 5.32
C VAL A 120 -15.62 -0.15 6.11
N THR A 121 -15.42 -0.37 7.42
CA THR A 121 -14.64 0.52 8.27
C THR A 121 -13.26 -0.09 8.48
N VAL A 122 -12.24 0.50 7.86
CA VAL A 122 -10.85 0.01 7.93
C VAL A 122 -10.20 0.52 9.20
N ALA A 123 -9.78 -0.41 10.05
CA ALA A 123 -9.05 -0.08 11.28
C ALA A 123 -7.55 0.08 11.05
N GLU A 124 -6.98 -0.82 10.28
CA GLU A 124 -5.55 -0.83 9.95
C GLU A 124 -5.31 -1.57 8.63
N LEU A 125 -4.16 -1.31 8.03
CA LEU A 125 -3.66 -2.02 6.87
C LEU A 125 -2.12 -2.01 6.90
N GLY A 126 -1.50 -2.90 6.15
CA GLY A 126 -0.04 -2.91 6.07
C GLY A 126 0.54 -4.17 5.45
N PRO A 127 1.87 -4.24 5.35
CA PRO A 127 2.57 -5.38 4.79
C PRO A 127 2.40 -6.62 5.67
N VAL A 128 2.23 -7.76 5.00
CA VAL A 128 2.14 -9.08 5.62
C VAL A 128 2.88 -10.11 4.76
N VAL A 129 3.40 -11.16 5.40
CA VAL A 129 4.04 -12.27 4.68
C VAL A 129 2.99 -13.12 3.95
N PHE A 130 1.85 -13.36 4.59
CA PHE A 130 0.77 -14.20 4.05
C PHE A 130 -0.54 -13.41 3.96
N PRO A 131 -0.78 -12.66 2.87
CA PRO A 131 -2.02 -11.90 2.71
C PRO A 131 -3.23 -12.81 2.53
N ALA A 132 -4.36 -12.45 3.14
CA ALA A 132 -5.63 -13.15 2.94
C ALA A 132 -6.12 -12.98 1.48
N TYR A 133 -5.89 -11.80 0.89
CA TYR A 133 -6.20 -11.49 -0.51
C TYR A 133 -4.91 -11.54 -1.33
N THR A 134 -4.71 -12.62 -2.07
CA THR A 134 -3.49 -12.90 -2.85
C THR A 134 -3.10 -11.86 -3.90
N PRO A 135 -4.01 -11.11 -4.54
CA PRO A 135 -3.65 -10.11 -5.55
C PRO A 135 -3.05 -8.80 -4.99
N THR A 136 -2.93 -8.66 -3.66
CA THR A 136 -2.39 -7.44 -3.06
C THR A 136 -0.87 -7.34 -3.23
N THR A 137 -0.35 -6.11 -3.36
CA THR A 137 1.09 -5.86 -3.51
C THR A 137 1.60 -4.79 -2.56
N ALA A 138 2.84 -4.95 -2.11
CA ALA A 138 3.60 -3.97 -1.37
C ALA A 138 4.95 -3.70 -2.07
N SER A 139 5.38 -2.45 -2.10
CA SER A 139 6.71 -2.06 -2.60
C SER A 139 7.22 -0.83 -1.87
N VAL A 140 8.54 -0.67 -1.83
CA VAL A 140 9.21 0.54 -1.35
C VAL A 140 9.76 1.28 -2.55
N ARG A 141 9.42 2.56 -2.69
CA ARG A 141 10.07 3.45 -3.65
C ARG A 141 11.31 4.06 -3.01
N SER A 142 12.41 4.09 -3.76
CA SER A 142 13.59 4.83 -3.37
C SER A 142 13.42 6.31 -3.75
N LEU A 143 14.16 7.20 -3.08
CA LEU A 143 14.21 8.61 -3.45
C LEU A 143 14.68 8.82 -4.90
N LEU A 144 15.52 7.90 -5.40
CA LEU A 144 16.01 7.92 -6.78
C LEU A 144 14.91 7.57 -7.79
N ASP A 145 14.01 6.64 -7.43
CA ASP A 145 12.86 6.27 -8.28
C ASP A 145 11.85 7.43 -8.36
N GLU A 146 11.57 8.08 -7.23
CA GLU A 146 10.69 9.27 -7.18
C GLU A 146 11.25 10.43 -8.03
N LEU A 147 12.56 10.70 -7.92
CA LEU A 147 13.22 11.72 -8.73
C LEU A 147 13.27 11.35 -10.21
N GLY A 148 13.43 10.07 -10.55
CA GLY A 148 13.38 9.55 -11.91
C GLY A 148 11.99 9.75 -12.55
N GLU A 149 10.92 9.43 -11.85
CA GLU A 149 9.54 9.66 -12.32
C GLU A 149 9.21 11.16 -12.49
N GLU A 150 9.67 12.03 -11.59
CA GLU A 150 9.50 13.49 -11.69
C GLU A 150 10.23 14.07 -12.91
N LEU A 151 11.40 13.52 -13.27
CA LEU A 151 12.21 13.94 -14.40
C LEU A 151 11.68 13.39 -15.74
N THR A 152 11.20 12.16 -15.77
CA THR A 152 10.65 11.51 -16.98
C THR A 152 9.22 11.97 -17.30
N GLY A 153 8.40 12.26 -16.30
CA GLY A 153 7.04 12.82 -16.48
C GLY A 153 7.02 14.23 -17.11
N ARG A 154 8.19 14.89 -17.26
CA ARG A 154 8.37 16.15 -17.97
C ARG A 154 8.84 16.02 -19.41
N SER A 155 9.15 14.83 -19.91
CA SER A 155 9.79 14.64 -21.21
C SER A 155 8.88 14.14 -22.32
N ASP A 156 7.56 14.19 -22.19
CA ASP A 156 6.64 13.82 -23.29
C ASP A 156 6.36 14.95 -24.28
N THR A 157 7.36 15.81 -24.56
CA THR A 157 7.39 16.63 -25.77
C THR A 157 8.83 16.96 -26.16
N ARG A 158 9.43 16.20 -27.02
CA ARG A 158 10.30 16.51 -28.14
C ARG A 158 11.45 15.52 -28.36
N SER A 159 11.45 15.08 -29.58
CA SER A 159 12.41 14.28 -30.33
C SER A 159 13.86 14.76 -30.27
N THR A 160 14.78 13.77 -30.27
CA THR A 160 16.06 13.64 -30.99
C THR A 160 17.17 14.62 -30.72
N ASP A 161 18.30 13.99 -30.38
CA ASP A 161 19.71 14.41 -30.49
C ASP A 161 20.27 15.20 -29.31
N GLY A 162 21.20 14.53 -28.53
CA GLY A 162 21.96 15.16 -27.43
C GLY A 162 22.17 14.31 -26.19
N GLY A 163 22.39 12.99 -26.32
CA GLY A 163 22.29 12.02 -25.21
C GLY A 163 23.32 12.11 -24.07
N ASN A 164 24.44 12.83 -24.18
CA ASN A 164 25.48 12.84 -23.13
C ASN A 164 25.40 14.06 -22.18
N ASP A 165 25.01 15.22 -22.68
CA ASP A 165 24.98 16.45 -21.88
C ASP A 165 23.76 16.53 -20.93
N GLU A 166 22.66 15.88 -21.25
CA GLU A 166 21.48 15.84 -20.40
C GLU A 166 21.67 14.85 -19.23
N GLU A 167 22.27 13.71 -19.48
CA GLU A 167 22.54 12.72 -18.43
C GLU A 167 23.51 13.25 -17.39
N GLU A 168 24.50 14.03 -17.79
CA GLU A 168 25.45 14.67 -16.88
C GLU A 168 24.80 15.81 -16.06
N LYS A 169 23.88 16.58 -16.65
CA LYS A 169 23.09 17.60 -15.96
C LYS A 169 22.09 17.00 -14.97
N ILE A 170 21.47 15.85 -15.31
CA ILE A 170 20.56 15.10 -14.44
C ILE A 170 21.34 14.56 -13.23
N ASN A 171 22.47 13.92 -13.46
CA ASN A 171 23.35 13.38 -12.41
C ASN A 171 23.90 14.47 -11.48
N SER A 172 24.23 15.65 -12.00
CA SER A 172 24.64 16.81 -11.22
C SER A 172 23.53 17.36 -10.32
N ARG A 173 22.29 17.44 -10.82
CA ARG A 173 21.11 17.88 -10.05
C ARG A 173 20.74 16.87 -8.96
N ILE A 174 20.83 15.58 -9.23
CA ILE A 174 20.61 14.51 -8.25
C ILE A 174 21.63 14.62 -7.11
N ARG A 175 22.93 14.76 -7.42
CA ARG A 175 23.99 14.90 -6.42
C ARG A 175 23.83 16.14 -5.54
N SER A 176 23.43 17.28 -6.11
CA SER A 176 23.19 18.51 -5.34
C SER A 176 21.98 18.42 -4.41
N ARG A 177 20.92 17.72 -4.80
CA ARG A 177 19.74 17.50 -3.94
C ARG A 177 20.01 16.49 -2.82
N ILE A 178 20.75 15.42 -3.09
CA ILE A 178 21.20 14.47 -2.07
C ILE A 178 22.11 15.18 -1.05
N PHE A 179 22.99 16.05 -1.48
CA PHE A 179 23.83 16.85 -0.59
C PHE A 179 23.00 17.80 0.27
N ALA A 180 22.03 18.50 -0.30
CA ALA A 180 21.13 19.41 0.43
C ALA A 180 20.21 18.67 1.43
N TRP A 181 19.81 17.43 1.13
CA TRP A 181 19.04 16.59 2.03
C TRP A 181 19.86 16.09 3.22
N ASN A 182 21.09 15.66 2.97
CA ASN A 182 22.02 15.23 4.03
C ASN A 182 22.42 16.37 4.96
N THR A 183 22.57 17.60 4.44
CA THR A 183 22.92 18.77 5.26
C THR A 183 21.75 19.25 6.12
N ARG A 184 20.50 19.07 5.71
CA ARG A 184 19.32 19.38 6.56
C ARG A 184 19.12 18.43 7.72
N LYS A 185 19.67 17.20 7.67
CA LYS A 185 19.63 16.23 8.78
C LYS A 185 20.73 16.42 9.84
N MET A 186 21.69 17.31 9.59
CA MET A 186 22.84 17.55 10.48
C MET A 186 22.72 18.81 11.35
N VAL A 187 21.55 19.46 11.40
CA VAL A 187 21.31 20.58 12.32
C VAL A 187 20.60 20.02 13.54
N PRO A 188 21.17 20.19 14.75
CA PRO A 188 20.62 19.68 16.01
C PRO A 188 19.30 20.37 16.41
#